data_a3a42033526da186641fcc21e6db4bce
#
_entry.id   a3a42033526da186641fcc21e6db4bce
#
_cell.length_a   1.000
_cell.length_b   1.000
_cell.length_c   1.000
_cell.angle_alpha   90.00
_cell.angle_beta   90.00
_cell.angle_gamma   90.00
#
_symmetry.space_group_name_H-M   'P 1'
#
loop_
_entity.id
_entity.type
_entity.pdbx_description
1 polymer ?
#
loop_
_entity_poly.entity_id
_entity_poly.type
_entity_poly.pdbx_seq_one_letter_code
_entity_poly.pdbx_strand_id
1 'polypeptide(L)'
;MSDALFARIEPIQTMRDGTVKQVNPFSGTEVWTVPGRGNRPLSTPVANPQPLQEEDFTHRCAFCSGRMTDTPPEKARILPSGGIVRGLPLSEYGHTVPAFRRIPNLFEIVSYDYWHANYGFDMDAETRQRMDNYLADPAGREHVLKIVRTKRKAAHLPEASEEELIEQAAGFFAGGHDVIVAGRHFERGAQDDSQLVSSGTLSAEEHLLFMQLTIDAMRDLYERNRYAPYVVAFQNWLQPAGASFEHLHKQLVAIDDRGMASHREVQMLRSNMNMYNEWAVDYAASRNLIIAENDHAVLFAGFGHRYPTLEVYSKSATCEPWRQSEEEIRAMSDLVHAAHAAVGREVPCNEEWHHKPADVDVAQPWRILIKLRISTLAGFEGGTKIYLNTISPWDLRDRVVSQLYPLRESGHVARSVRVATECSVQRNSLLYNPQLR
;
A
#
# COMPACT_ATOMS: atom_id res chain seq x y z
N MET A 1 -33.17 2.89 -10.38
CA MET A 1 -32.78 3.09 -11.79
C MET A 1 -31.29 2.76 -12.04
N SER A 2 -30.40 2.76 -11.03
CA SER A 2 -28.99 2.39 -11.18
C SER A 2 -28.74 0.89 -11.37
N ASP A 3 -29.47 0.03 -10.67
CA ASP A 3 -29.24 -1.41 -10.67
C ASP A 3 -29.52 -2.11 -12.01
N ALA A 4 -30.51 -1.60 -12.77
CA ALA A 4 -30.85 -2.16 -14.08
C ALA A 4 -29.84 -1.80 -15.19
N LEU A 5 -29.04 -0.74 -15.01
CA LEU A 5 -28.05 -0.32 -16.01
C LEU A 5 -26.77 -1.18 -15.89
N PHE A 6 -26.32 -1.47 -14.67
CA PHE A 6 -25.11 -2.28 -14.43
C PHE A 6 -25.34 -3.78 -14.67
N ALA A 7 -26.53 -4.31 -14.44
CA ALA A 7 -26.89 -5.71 -14.71
C ALA A 7 -26.83 -6.10 -16.20
N ARG A 8 -26.62 -5.14 -17.12
CA ARG A 8 -26.58 -5.36 -18.57
C ARG A 8 -25.24 -5.06 -19.24
N ILE A 9 -24.25 -4.57 -18.49
CA ILE A 9 -22.95 -4.23 -19.06
C ILE A 9 -22.01 -5.41 -18.81
N GLU A 10 -21.59 -6.07 -19.90
CA GLU A 10 -20.49 -7.05 -19.87
C GLU A 10 -19.21 -6.31 -19.45
N PRO A 11 -18.56 -6.68 -18.33
CA PRO A 11 -17.39 -5.94 -17.83
C PRO A 11 -16.22 -5.86 -18.82
N ILE A 12 -16.05 -6.87 -19.68
CA ILE A 12 -15.01 -6.85 -20.74
C ILE A 12 -15.63 -7.25 -22.07
N GLN A 13 -15.53 -6.36 -23.05
CA GLN A 13 -16.04 -6.58 -24.41
C GLN A 13 -14.91 -6.39 -25.44
N THR A 14 -14.68 -7.38 -26.29
CA THR A 14 -13.76 -7.26 -27.43
C THR A 14 -14.54 -6.90 -28.69
N MET A 15 -14.13 -5.79 -29.32
CA MET A 15 -14.70 -5.30 -30.57
C MET A 15 -14.13 -6.05 -31.77
N ARG A 16 -14.75 -5.88 -32.95
CA ARG A 16 -14.31 -6.58 -34.20
C ARG A 16 -12.90 -6.21 -34.64
N ASP A 17 -12.44 -5.02 -34.34
CA ASP A 17 -11.07 -4.53 -34.62
C ASP A 17 -10.04 -4.93 -33.59
N GLY A 18 -10.45 -5.69 -32.55
CA GLY A 18 -9.61 -6.09 -31.44
C GLY A 18 -9.55 -5.06 -30.29
N THR A 19 -10.25 -3.93 -30.38
CA THR A 19 -10.36 -3.00 -29.25
C THR A 19 -11.05 -3.67 -28.06
N VAL A 20 -10.42 -3.61 -26.87
CA VAL A 20 -10.98 -4.13 -25.64
C VAL A 20 -11.58 -2.97 -24.83
N LYS A 21 -12.88 -2.99 -24.65
CA LYS A 21 -13.62 -2.06 -23.77
C LYS A 21 -13.86 -2.73 -22.44
N GLN A 22 -13.63 -2.01 -21.36
CA GLN A 22 -13.73 -2.52 -20.00
C GLN A 22 -14.55 -1.56 -19.14
N VAL A 23 -15.36 -2.10 -18.24
CA VAL A 23 -16.05 -1.35 -17.19
C VAL A 23 -15.76 -2.02 -15.85
N ASN A 24 -15.25 -1.27 -14.90
CA ASN A 24 -15.09 -1.78 -13.54
C ASN A 24 -16.45 -1.89 -12.86
N PRO A 25 -16.88 -3.07 -12.40
CA PRO A 25 -18.22 -3.25 -11.86
C PRO A 25 -18.45 -2.49 -10.53
N PHE A 26 -17.38 -2.19 -9.78
CA PHE A 26 -17.47 -1.49 -8.49
C PHE A 26 -17.46 0.03 -8.65
N SER A 27 -16.54 0.56 -9.45
CA SER A 27 -16.37 2.01 -9.62
C SER A 27 -17.12 2.60 -10.79
N GLY A 28 -17.50 1.79 -11.79
CA GLY A 28 -18.04 2.25 -13.07
C GLY A 28 -17.00 2.93 -13.97
N THR A 29 -15.70 2.77 -13.66
CA THR A 29 -14.62 3.32 -14.49
C THR A 29 -14.58 2.61 -15.84
N GLU A 30 -14.59 3.39 -16.92
CA GLU A 30 -14.49 2.89 -18.29
C GLU A 30 -13.06 2.98 -18.82
N VAL A 31 -12.60 1.90 -19.46
CA VAL A 31 -11.23 1.80 -20.00
C VAL A 31 -11.25 1.14 -21.37
N TRP A 32 -10.51 1.71 -22.31
CA TRP A 32 -10.32 1.12 -23.64
C TRP A 32 -8.86 0.80 -23.88
N THR A 33 -8.61 -0.39 -24.40
CA THR A 33 -7.29 -0.81 -24.94
C THR A 33 -7.43 -0.96 -26.44
N VAL A 34 -6.78 -0.07 -27.20
CA VAL A 34 -6.92 0.01 -28.65
C VAL A 34 -5.70 -0.62 -29.32
N PRO A 35 -5.86 -1.52 -30.34
CA PRO A 35 -4.76 -2.11 -31.06
C PRO A 35 -3.81 -1.05 -31.63
N GLY A 36 -2.51 -1.36 -31.66
CA GLY A 36 -1.46 -0.45 -32.16
C GLY A 36 -1.00 0.63 -31.19
N ARG A 37 -1.61 0.76 -30.00
CA ARG A 37 -1.17 1.69 -28.94
C ARG A 37 -0.37 1.00 -27.83
N GLY A 38 -0.19 -0.32 -27.88
CA GLY A 38 0.42 -1.17 -26.86
C GLY A 38 1.96 -1.11 -26.75
N ASN A 39 2.64 -0.27 -27.51
CA ASN A 39 4.11 -0.27 -27.60
C ASN A 39 4.82 0.60 -26.54
N ARG A 40 4.10 1.11 -25.55
CA ARG A 40 4.75 1.86 -24.45
C ARG A 40 5.38 0.88 -23.47
N PRO A 41 6.66 1.07 -23.11
CA PRO A 41 7.28 0.25 -22.08
C PRO A 41 6.56 0.48 -20.74
N LEU A 42 6.46 -0.56 -19.91
CA LEU A 42 5.94 -0.44 -18.54
C LEU A 42 6.99 0.15 -17.61
N SER A 43 8.26 -0.11 -17.89
CA SER A 43 9.39 0.32 -17.06
C SER A 43 9.87 1.73 -17.42
N THR A 44 10.39 2.41 -16.41
CA THR A 44 11.11 3.69 -16.52
C THR A 44 12.53 3.49 -15.98
N PRO A 45 13.43 2.83 -16.74
CA PRO A 45 14.79 2.60 -16.27
C PRO A 45 15.53 3.93 -16.07
N VAL A 46 16.43 3.97 -15.11
CA VAL A 46 17.34 5.11 -14.88
C VAL A 46 18.24 5.26 -16.11
N ALA A 47 18.16 6.39 -16.79
CA ALA A 47 18.83 6.59 -18.08
C ALA A 47 20.36 6.61 -17.95
N ASN A 48 20.90 7.12 -16.82
CA ASN A 48 22.33 7.25 -16.55
C ASN A 48 22.57 6.90 -15.06
N PRO A 49 22.62 5.62 -14.69
CA PRO A 49 22.88 5.21 -13.31
C PRO A 49 24.20 5.79 -12.80
N GLN A 50 24.21 6.33 -11.60
CA GLN A 50 25.40 6.87 -10.97
C GLN A 50 25.98 5.88 -9.97
N PRO A 51 27.31 5.66 -9.99
CA PRO A 51 27.96 4.77 -9.03
C PRO A 51 27.68 5.21 -7.59
N LEU A 52 27.37 4.24 -6.72
CA LEU A 52 27.17 4.48 -5.29
C LEU A 52 28.50 4.60 -4.55
N GLN A 53 28.54 5.54 -3.60
CA GLN A 53 29.59 5.62 -2.59
C GLN A 53 29.12 4.92 -1.30
N GLU A 54 30.05 4.56 -0.42
CA GLU A 54 29.72 3.89 0.84
C GLU A 54 28.73 4.69 1.69
N GLU A 55 28.83 6.01 1.70
CA GLU A 55 27.95 6.93 2.41
C GLU A 55 26.51 6.89 1.88
N ASP A 56 26.29 6.65 0.58
CA ASP A 56 24.96 6.61 -0.03
C ASP A 56 24.06 5.53 0.60
N PHE A 57 24.63 4.41 1.05
CA PHE A 57 23.86 3.33 1.69
C PHE A 57 23.19 3.76 3.00
N THR A 58 23.70 4.79 3.65
CA THR A 58 23.22 5.23 4.97
C THR A 58 22.74 6.69 5.01
N HIS A 59 23.11 7.54 4.04
CA HIS A 59 22.85 8.99 4.09
C HIS A 59 22.15 9.58 2.86
N ARG A 60 21.74 8.77 1.88
CA ARG A 60 21.12 9.21 0.61
C ARG A 60 19.88 10.08 0.80
N CYS A 61 19.00 9.77 1.76
CA CYS A 61 17.79 10.54 2.04
C CYS A 61 17.46 10.52 3.55
N ALA A 62 16.44 11.31 3.96
CA ALA A 62 16.02 11.41 5.35
C ALA A 62 15.57 10.07 5.97
N PHE A 63 15.18 9.08 5.15
CA PHE A 63 14.76 7.76 5.65
C PHE A 63 15.93 6.80 5.89
N CYS A 64 17.13 7.12 5.41
CA CYS A 64 18.31 6.26 5.58
C CYS A 64 18.75 6.14 7.04
N SER A 65 19.39 5.00 7.35
CA SER A 65 19.77 4.64 8.73
C SER A 65 20.73 5.63 9.41
N GLY A 66 21.61 6.29 8.68
CA GLY A 66 22.51 7.32 9.21
C GLY A 66 21.81 8.67 9.48
N ARG A 67 20.55 8.83 9.06
CA ARG A 67 19.77 10.06 9.16
C ARG A 67 18.45 9.91 9.96
N MET A 68 18.38 8.94 10.86
CA MET A 68 17.17 8.66 11.63
C MET A 68 16.64 9.87 12.42
N THR A 69 17.52 10.79 12.82
CA THR A 69 17.17 12.03 13.52
C THR A 69 16.68 13.16 12.58
N ASP A 70 16.57 12.91 11.28
CA ASP A 70 15.95 13.83 10.32
C ASP A 70 14.47 13.51 10.09
N THR A 71 13.95 12.48 10.74
CA THR A 71 12.54 12.08 10.78
C THR A 71 11.98 12.25 12.18
N PRO A 72 10.64 12.37 12.39
CA PRO A 72 10.07 12.37 13.72
C PRO A 72 10.43 11.14 14.55
N PRO A 73 10.25 11.18 15.89
CA PRO A 73 10.50 10.03 16.77
C PRO A 73 9.82 8.76 16.29
N GLU A 74 10.56 7.66 16.32
CA GLU A 74 10.07 6.36 15.88
C GLU A 74 9.01 5.81 16.82
N LYS A 75 7.84 5.41 16.26
CA LYS A 75 6.76 4.79 17.06
C LYS A 75 7.02 3.31 17.32
N ALA A 76 7.54 2.59 16.32
CA ALA A 76 7.86 1.17 16.42
C ALA A 76 8.87 0.77 15.34
N ARG A 77 9.52 -0.38 15.53
CA ARG A 77 10.32 -1.07 14.50
C ARG A 77 10.08 -2.57 14.55
N ILE A 78 10.17 -3.21 13.40
CA ILE A 78 10.23 -4.67 13.32
C ILE A 78 11.67 -5.10 13.05
N LEU A 79 12.13 -6.07 13.82
CA LEU A 79 13.47 -6.63 13.69
C LEU A 79 13.50 -7.71 12.60
N PRO A 80 14.68 -8.04 12.03
CA PRO A 80 14.80 -9.15 11.08
C PRO A 80 14.33 -10.50 11.65
N SER A 81 14.28 -10.66 12.97
CA SER A 81 13.72 -11.84 13.66
C SER A 81 12.20 -11.86 13.77
N GLY A 82 11.49 -10.79 13.34
CA GLY A 82 10.04 -10.66 13.42
C GLY A 82 9.51 -9.98 14.69
N GLY A 83 10.36 -9.71 15.69
CA GLY A 83 9.94 -9.00 16.91
C GLY A 83 9.66 -7.51 16.66
N ILE A 84 8.51 -7.00 17.16
CA ILE A 84 8.17 -5.57 17.11
C ILE A 84 8.56 -4.92 18.44
N VAL A 85 9.40 -3.89 18.36
CA VAL A 85 9.84 -3.06 19.48
C VAL A 85 9.19 -1.69 19.36
N ARG A 86 8.69 -1.13 20.49
CA ARG A 86 7.96 0.15 20.51
C ARG A 86 8.58 1.13 21.49
N GLY A 87 8.42 2.41 21.20
CA GLY A 87 8.72 3.51 22.14
C GLY A 87 10.19 3.59 22.54
N LEU A 88 11.12 3.21 21.68
CA LEU A 88 12.54 3.31 21.95
C LEU A 88 12.97 4.76 22.22
N PRO A 89 13.75 5.05 23.28
CA PRO A 89 14.41 6.32 23.43
C PRO A 89 15.48 6.50 22.34
N LEU A 90 15.85 7.74 22.03
CA LEU A 90 16.81 8.05 20.99
C LEU A 90 18.17 7.34 21.20
N SER A 91 18.61 7.24 22.44
CA SER A 91 19.85 6.57 22.84
C SER A 91 19.93 5.09 22.43
N GLU A 92 18.78 4.44 22.24
CA GLU A 92 18.70 3.01 21.87
C GLU A 92 18.56 2.75 20.37
N TYR A 93 18.41 3.81 19.54
CA TYR A 93 18.20 3.65 18.09
C TYR A 93 19.33 2.85 17.42
N GLY A 94 20.56 2.98 17.87
CA GLY A 94 21.73 2.28 17.35
C GLY A 94 21.93 0.84 17.87
N HIS A 95 21.18 0.42 18.91
CA HIS A 95 21.37 -0.90 19.53
C HIS A 95 20.79 -2.04 18.69
N THR A 96 19.86 -1.75 17.78
CA THR A 96 19.25 -2.73 16.90
C THR A 96 19.13 -2.19 15.48
N VAL A 97 19.32 -3.06 14.48
CA VAL A 97 19.11 -2.74 13.07
C VAL A 97 17.70 -3.17 12.70
N PRO A 98 16.78 -2.24 12.39
CA PRO A 98 15.43 -2.59 12.00
C PRO A 98 15.37 -3.15 10.58
N ALA A 99 14.48 -4.12 10.33
CA ALA A 99 14.07 -4.47 8.98
C ALA A 99 13.17 -3.34 8.39
N PHE A 100 12.24 -2.85 9.20
CA PHE A 100 11.39 -1.69 8.88
C PHE A 100 11.13 -0.87 10.14
N ARG A 101 10.89 0.44 9.94
CA ARG A 101 10.56 1.40 11.00
C ARG A 101 9.20 2.03 10.75
N ARG A 102 8.41 2.27 11.80
CA ARG A 102 7.20 3.08 11.78
C ARG A 102 7.50 4.44 12.37
N ILE A 103 7.36 5.49 11.57
CA ILE A 103 7.56 6.88 11.97
C ILE A 103 6.29 7.70 11.64
N PRO A 104 5.99 8.79 12.36
CA PRO A 104 4.97 9.73 11.95
C PRO A 104 5.34 10.42 10.64
N ASN A 105 4.36 10.73 9.80
CA ASN A 105 4.60 11.60 8.66
C ASN A 105 4.80 13.04 9.14
N LEU A 106 5.85 13.70 8.64
CA LEU A 106 6.13 15.10 9.00
C LEU A 106 5.04 16.06 8.49
N PHE A 107 4.45 15.73 7.32
CA PHE A 107 3.39 16.50 6.67
C PHE A 107 2.12 15.66 6.60
N GLU A 108 1.37 15.66 7.70
CA GLU A 108 0.15 14.85 7.83
C GLU A 108 -0.95 15.34 6.88
N ILE A 109 -1.67 14.40 6.23
CA ILE A 109 -2.89 14.68 5.45
C ILE A 109 -4.01 15.12 6.38
N VAL A 110 -4.17 14.38 7.51
CA VAL A 110 -5.09 14.71 8.60
C VAL A 110 -4.26 14.77 9.86
N SER A 111 -4.07 15.97 10.41
CA SER A 111 -3.17 16.21 11.54
C SER A 111 -3.78 15.84 12.88
N TYR A 112 -2.92 15.72 13.92
CA TYR A 112 -3.38 15.62 15.31
C TYR A 112 -4.29 16.80 15.68
N ASP A 113 -3.90 18.03 15.31
CA ASP A 113 -4.68 19.25 15.59
C ASP A 113 -6.06 19.23 14.94
N TYR A 114 -6.18 18.63 13.71
CA TYR A 114 -7.47 18.43 13.09
C TYR A 114 -8.40 17.54 13.94
N TRP A 115 -7.88 16.41 14.44
CA TRP A 115 -8.65 15.50 15.28
C TRP A 115 -9.02 16.11 16.61
N HIS A 116 -8.09 16.84 17.22
CA HIS A 116 -8.33 17.55 18.49
C HIS A 116 -9.40 18.62 18.33
N ALA A 117 -9.26 19.51 17.33
CA ALA A 117 -10.17 20.64 17.15
C ALA A 117 -11.58 20.22 16.73
N ASN A 118 -11.73 19.18 15.89
CA ASN A 118 -13.02 18.82 15.31
C ASN A 118 -13.76 17.72 16.11
N TYR A 119 -13.03 16.85 16.81
CA TYR A 119 -13.60 15.68 17.49
C TYR A 119 -13.30 15.63 19.00
N GLY A 120 -12.50 16.53 19.51
CA GLY A 120 -12.02 16.46 20.90
C GLY A 120 -11.13 15.25 21.17
N PHE A 121 -10.42 14.80 20.13
CA PHE A 121 -9.47 13.70 20.27
C PHE A 121 -8.26 14.14 21.08
N ASP A 122 -7.99 13.43 22.16
CA ASP A 122 -6.82 13.64 23.00
C ASP A 122 -5.91 12.43 23.01
N MET A 123 -4.62 12.70 23.20
CA MET A 123 -3.59 11.68 23.41
C MET A 123 -3.91 10.82 24.64
N ASP A 124 -3.91 9.50 24.47
CA ASP A 124 -4.08 8.56 25.57
C ASP A 124 -2.92 8.62 26.59
N ALA A 125 -3.13 8.09 27.79
CA ALA A 125 -2.16 8.17 28.90
C ALA A 125 -0.84 7.45 28.57
N GLU A 126 -0.88 6.33 27.86
CA GLU A 126 0.31 5.56 27.46
C GLU A 126 1.16 6.36 26.45
N THR A 127 0.51 6.95 25.45
CA THR A 127 1.17 7.78 24.43
C THR A 127 1.75 9.03 25.07
N ARG A 128 1.05 9.66 26.01
CA ARG A 128 1.55 10.82 26.78
C ARG A 128 2.78 10.46 27.59
N GLN A 129 2.74 9.35 28.32
CA GLN A 129 3.90 8.87 29.09
C GLN A 129 5.11 8.60 28.19
N ARG A 130 4.90 8.05 27.00
CA ARG A 130 5.96 7.84 26.01
C ARG A 130 6.56 9.17 25.53
N MET A 131 5.71 10.17 25.25
CA MET A 131 6.15 11.51 24.87
C MET A 131 6.96 12.16 26.00
N ASP A 132 6.46 12.09 27.24
CA ASP A 132 7.12 12.67 28.42
C ASP A 132 8.50 12.01 28.65
N ASN A 133 8.56 10.69 28.56
CA ASN A 133 9.83 9.95 28.70
C ASN A 133 10.84 10.31 27.59
N TYR A 134 10.38 10.47 26.35
CA TYR A 134 11.23 10.86 25.22
C TYR A 134 11.78 12.28 25.38
N LEU A 135 10.94 13.21 25.86
CA LEU A 135 11.32 14.60 26.12
C LEU A 135 12.14 14.81 27.40
N ALA A 136 12.08 13.88 28.35
CA ALA A 136 12.93 13.89 29.54
C ALA A 136 14.40 13.60 29.23
N ASP A 137 14.69 12.86 28.13
CA ASP A 137 16.03 12.69 27.61
C ASP A 137 16.46 13.97 26.86
N PRO A 138 17.58 14.64 27.25
CA PRO A 138 18.04 15.85 26.57
C PRO A 138 18.25 15.65 25.04
N ALA A 139 18.78 14.50 24.62
CA ALA A 139 18.99 14.19 23.19
C ALA A 139 17.65 13.99 22.48
N GLY A 140 16.68 13.32 23.09
CA GLY A 140 15.32 13.14 22.58
C GLY A 140 14.58 14.48 22.47
N ARG A 141 14.72 15.36 23.47
CA ARG A 141 14.13 16.71 23.44
C ARG A 141 14.69 17.54 22.27
N GLU A 142 16.05 17.59 22.12
CA GLU A 142 16.67 18.33 21.03
C GLU A 142 16.26 17.75 19.65
N HIS A 143 16.15 16.44 19.53
CA HIS A 143 15.65 15.79 18.34
C HIS A 143 14.24 16.29 17.98
N VAL A 144 13.31 16.25 18.91
CA VAL A 144 11.92 16.72 18.70
C VAL A 144 11.90 18.20 18.30
N LEU A 145 12.62 19.06 19.01
CA LEU A 145 12.70 20.51 18.72
C LEU A 145 13.27 20.76 17.32
N LYS A 146 14.31 20.03 16.90
CA LYS A 146 14.88 20.09 15.55
C LYS A 146 13.81 19.79 14.50
N ILE A 147 13.03 18.73 14.67
CA ILE A 147 12.00 18.32 13.70
C ILE A 147 10.85 19.32 13.66
N VAL A 148 10.37 19.83 14.81
CA VAL A 148 9.32 20.86 14.81
C VAL A 148 9.80 22.15 14.13
N ARG A 149 11.03 22.60 14.41
CA ARG A 149 11.63 23.77 13.71
C ARG A 149 11.70 23.53 12.20
N THR A 150 12.07 22.33 11.75
CA THR A 150 12.10 21.95 10.34
C THR A 150 10.71 22.02 9.69
N LYS A 151 9.67 21.50 10.36
CA LYS A 151 8.27 21.57 9.93
C LYS A 151 7.79 23.02 9.81
N ARG A 152 8.06 23.86 10.83
CA ARG A 152 7.70 25.28 10.83
C ARG A 152 8.40 26.05 9.72
N LYS A 153 9.70 25.81 9.50
CA LYS A 153 10.47 26.43 8.43
C LYS A 153 9.87 26.10 7.07
N ALA A 154 9.51 24.85 6.82
CA ALA A 154 8.86 24.42 5.58
C ALA A 154 7.47 25.07 5.39
N ALA A 155 6.76 25.36 6.48
CA ALA A 155 5.47 26.07 6.46
C ALA A 155 5.60 27.62 6.48
N HIS A 156 6.81 28.17 6.42
CA HIS A 156 7.10 29.61 6.50
C HIS A 156 6.52 30.28 7.77
N LEU A 157 6.44 29.55 8.89
CA LEU A 157 5.96 30.07 10.16
C LEU A 157 7.08 30.80 10.92
N PRO A 158 6.76 31.83 11.73
CA PRO A 158 7.74 32.56 12.53
C PRO A 158 8.37 31.67 13.60
N GLU A 159 9.46 32.13 14.19
CA GLU A 159 10.05 31.46 15.35
C GLU A 159 9.03 31.38 16.50
N ALA A 160 9.15 30.35 17.34
CA ALA A 160 8.27 30.07 18.43
C ALA A 160 9.08 29.80 19.70
N SER A 161 8.47 29.97 20.87
CA SER A 161 9.06 29.57 22.17
C SER A 161 9.25 28.06 22.23
N GLU A 162 10.10 27.61 23.11
CA GLU A 162 10.34 26.17 23.27
C GLU A 162 9.08 25.44 23.77
N GLU A 163 8.27 26.07 24.62
CA GLU A 163 6.99 25.55 25.07
C GLU A 163 6.03 25.32 23.90
N GLU A 164 5.89 26.32 23.00
CA GLU A 164 5.06 26.20 21.81
C GLU A 164 5.56 25.11 20.83
N LEU A 165 6.89 24.92 20.74
CA LEU A 165 7.47 23.86 19.91
C LEU A 165 7.15 22.47 20.50
N ILE A 166 7.19 22.32 21.85
CA ILE A 166 6.85 21.06 22.51
C ILE A 166 5.38 20.72 22.37
N GLU A 167 4.48 21.70 22.47
CA GLU A 167 3.04 21.50 22.24
C GLU A 167 2.78 20.96 20.82
N GLN A 168 3.45 21.52 19.81
CA GLN A 168 3.35 21.07 18.43
C GLN A 168 3.91 19.65 18.17
N ALA A 169 4.71 19.14 19.09
CA ALA A 169 5.26 17.78 19.00
C ALA A 169 4.22 16.68 19.29
N ALA A 170 3.05 17.00 19.86
CA ALA A 170 2.00 16.02 20.17
C ALA A 170 1.64 15.14 18.96
N GLY A 171 1.58 15.73 17.75
CA GLY A 171 1.33 15.00 16.51
C GLY A 171 2.37 13.92 16.18
N PHE A 172 3.62 14.05 16.64
CA PHE A 172 4.65 13.02 16.42
C PHE A 172 4.41 11.76 17.26
N PHE A 173 3.66 11.86 18.34
CA PHE A 173 3.35 10.73 19.22
C PHE A 173 1.93 10.20 19.00
N ALA A 174 0.95 11.09 18.82
CA ALA A 174 -0.48 10.76 18.73
C ALA A 174 -1.09 11.02 17.34
N GLY A 175 -0.32 11.48 16.34
CA GLY A 175 -0.81 11.72 14.98
C GLY A 175 -1.28 10.44 14.30
N GLY A 176 -2.23 10.60 13.38
CA GLY A 176 -2.89 9.52 12.65
C GLY A 176 -2.33 9.23 11.27
N HIS A 177 -1.19 9.83 10.89
CA HIS A 177 -0.52 9.60 9.60
C HIS A 177 0.89 9.06 9.82
N ASP A 178 1.09 7.79 9.51
CA ASP A 178 2.34 7.07 9.72
C ASP A 178 2.99 6.63 8.41
N VAL A 179 4.30 6.43 8.46
CA VAL A 179 5.13 5.91 7.37
C VAL A 179 5.87 4.67 7.86
N ILE A 180 5.77 3.57 7.13
CA ILE A 180 6.56 2.35 7.33
C ILE A 180 7.72 2.38 6.34
N VAL A 181 8.93 2.54 6.83
CA VAL A 181 10.15 2.77 6.06
C VAL A 181 11.04 1.54 6.09
N ALA A 182 11.55 1.11 4.93
CA ALA A 182 12.54 0.02 4.86
C ALA A 182 13.87 0.41 5.54
N GLY A 183 14.54 -0.58 6.14
CA GLY A 183 15.85 -0.38 6.78
C GLY A 183 16.98 -0.09 5.80
N ARG A 184 16.78 -0.37 4.50
CA ARG A 184 17.77 -0.18 3.44
C ARG A 184 17.18 0.61 2.28
N HIS A 185 17.98 1.52 1.71
CA HIS A 185 17.64 2.26 0.49
C HIS A 185 17.97 1.45 -0.78
N PHE A 186 19.14 0.84 -0.79
CA PHE A 186 19.66 0.07 -1.92
C PHE A 186 19.76 -1.42 -1.58
N GLU A 187 19.79 -2.25 -2.62
CA GLU A 187 20.04 -3.68 -2.49
C GLU A 187 21.43 -3.94 -1.89
N ARG A 188 21.61 -5.12 -1.31
CA ARG A 188 22.92 -5.53 -0.79
C ARG A 188 23.90 -5.71 -1.94
N GLY A 189 25.01 -4.98 -1.90
CA GLY A 189 26.01 -5.02 -2.96
C GLY A 189 25.65 -4.24 -4.22
N ALA A 190 24.67 -3.34 -4.13
CA ALA A 190 24.33 -2.42 -5.21
C ALA A 190 25.58 -1.64 -5.67
N GLN A 191 25.73 -1.43 -6.98
CA GLN A 191 26.85 -0.74 -7.60
C GLN A 191 26.46 0.68 -8.03
N ASP A 192 25.19 0.91 -8.31
CA ASP A 192 24.67 2.18 -8.80
C ASP A 192 23.28 2.46 -8.24
N ASP A 193 22.80 3.70 -8.44
CA ASP A 193 21.58 4.22 -7.87
C ASP A 193 20.27 3.70 -8.54
N SER A 194 20.38 2.86 -9.56
CA SER A 194 19.23 2.15 -10.12
C SER A 194 18.81 0.91 -9.30
N GLN A 195 19.71 0.44 -8.40
CA GLN A 195 19.53 -0.79 -7.64
C GLN A 195 18.83 -0.55 -6.30
N LEU A 196 17.65 0.09 -6.37
CA LEU A 196 16.81 0.39 -5.21
C LEU A 196 16.19 -0.87 -4.60
N VAL A 197 16.02 -0.87 -3.28
CA VAL A 197 15.13 -1.83 -2.60
C VAL A 197 13.69 -1.45 -2.90
N SER A 198 12.94 -2.39 -3.46
CA SER A 198 11.51 -2.27 -3.76
C SER A 198 10.73 -3.43 -3.13
N SER A 199 9.40 -3.35 -3.10
CA SER A 199 8.56 -4.47 -2.61
C SER A 199 8.87 -5.79 -3.35
N GLY A 200 9.23 -5.72 -4.65
CA GLY A 200 9.54 -6.90 -5.46
C GLY A 200 10.99 -7.41 -5.33
N THR A 201 11.93 -6.61 -4.79
CA THR A 201 13.32 -7.05 -4.58
C THR A 201 13.61 -7.51 -3.15
N LEU A 202 12.68 -7.31 -2.22
CA LEU A 202 12.70 -7.95 -0.91
C LEU A 202 12.69 -9.48 -1.06
N SER A 203 13.23 -10.20 -0.11
CA SER A 203 12.87 -11.62 0.02
C SER A 203 11.42 -11.78 0.48
N ALA A 204 10.81 -12.95 0.28
CA ALA A 204 9.45 -13.23 0.75
C ALA A 204 9.31 -13.00 2.29
N GLU A 205 10.34 -13.34 3.06
CA GLU A 205 10.35 -13.12 4.51
C GLU A 205 10.46 -11.62 4.86
N GLU A 206 11.32 -10.86 4.18
CA GLU A 206 11.40 -9.41 4.39
C GLU A 206 10.08 -8.71 4.00
N HIS A 207 9.43 -9.16 2.90
CA HIS A 207 8.11 -8.63 2.52
C HIS A 207 7.03 -8.95 3.56
N LEU A 208 7.06 -10.14 4.16
CA LEU A 208 6.16 -10.49 5.26
C LEU A 208 6.36 -9.55 6.47
N LEU A 209 7.60 -9.24 6.86
CA LEU A 209 7.87 -8.27 7.93
C LEU A 209 7.31 -6.88 7.60
N PHE A 210 7.40 -6.46 6.34
CA PHE A 210 6.81 -5.20 5.88
C PHE A 210 5.27 -5.19 6.03
N MET A 211 4.62 -6.30 5.64
CA MET A 211 3.17 -6.49 5.82
C MET A 211 2.78 -6.51 7.30
N GLN A 212 3.49 -7.26 8.12
CA GLN A 212 3.22 -7.39 9.57
C GLN A 212 3.29 -6.04 10.28
N LEU A 213 4.34 -5.23 10.04
CA LEU A 213 4.46 -3.90 10.66
C LEU A 213 3.38 -2.94 10.13
N THR A 214 2.99 -3.05 8.86
CA THR A 214 1.90 -2.27 8.27
C THR A 214 0.55 -2.61 8.92
N ILE A 215 0.24 -3.90 9.09
CA ILE A 215 -0.98 -4.39 9.74
C ILE A 215 -1.01 -4.01 11.22
N ASP A 216 0.13 -4.11 11.91
CA ASP A 216 0.25 -3.70 13.32
C ASP A 216 0.00 -2.20 13.49
N ALA A 217 0.58 -1.36 12.60
CA ALA A 217 0.33 0.07 12.59
C ALA A 217 -1.14 0.41 12.30
N MET A 218 -1.77 -0.31 11.38
CA MET A 218 -3.20 -0.14 11.06
C MET A 218 -4.08 -0.43 12.28
N ARG A 219 -3.83 -1.55 12.97
CA ARG A 219 -4.54 -1.91 14.21
C ARG A 219 -4.39 -0.81 15.26
N ASP A 220 -3.16 -0.38 15.54
CA ASP A 220 -2.86 0.65 16.54
C ASP A 220 -3.58 1.98 16.23
N LEU A 221 -3.65 2.39 14.94
CA LEU A 221 -4.38 3.60 14.55
C LEU A 221 -5.88 3.50 14.80
N TYR A 222 -6.50 2.34 14.54
CA TYR A 222 -7.91 2.10 14.86
C TYR A 222 -8.18 2.05 16.37
N GLU A 223 -7.30 1.40 17.14
CA GLU A 223 -7.45 1.27 18.60
C GLU A 223 -7.31 2.62 19.31
N ARG A 224 -6.42 3.51 18.83
CA ARG A 224 -6.16 4.81 19.44
C ARG A 224 -7.15 5.89 19.03
N ASN A 225 -7.69 5.86 17.81
CA ASN A 225 -8.59 6.90 17.34
C ASN A 225 -9.97 6.32 16.97
N ARG A 226 -10.89 6.34 17.95
CA ARG A 226 -12.27 5.88 17.79
C ARG A 226 -13.10 6.69 16.79
N TYR A 227 -12.64 7.88 16.41
CA TYR A 227 -13.34 8.75 15.45
C TYR A 227 -12.95 8.45 14.00
N ALA A 228 -11.93 7.63 13.77
CA ALA A 228 -11.51 7.22 12.45
C ALA A 228 -12.26 5.97 11.98
N PRO A 229 -13.26 6.08 11.10
CA PRO A 229 -13.97 4.93 10.52
C PRO A 229 -13.11 4.16 9.56
N TYR A 230 -12.03 4.76 9.04
CA TYR A 230 -11.16 4.12 8.07
C TYR A 230 -9.70 4.50 8.23
N VAL A 231 -8.81 3.53 8.07
CA VAL A 231 -7.36 3.72 7.97
C VAL A 231 -6.93 3.32 6.57
N VAL A 232 -6.55 4.29 5.77
CA VAL A 232 -6.01 4.06 4.42
C VAL A 232 -4.58 3.58 4.52
N ALA A 233 -4.22 2.47 3.86
CA ALA A 233 -2.83 2.05 3.69
C ALA A 233 -2.50 2.04 2.18
N PHE A 234 -1.36 2.63 1.82
CA PHE A 234 -0.93 2.73 0.43
C PHE A 234 0.59 2.85 0.30
N GLN A 235 1.09 2.54 -0.89
CA GLN A 235 2.47 2.77 -1.30
C GLN A 235 2.49 3.50 -2.62
N ASN A 236 3.34 4.53 -2.71
CA ASN A 236 3.70 5.16 -3.98
C ASN A 236 5.13 4.74 -4.31
N TRP A 237 5.33 4.06 -5.44
CA TRP A 237 6.64 3.61 -5.88
C TRP A 237 7.08 4.40 -7.10
N LEU A 238 8.21 5.08 -7.00
CA LEU A 238 8.84 6.01 -7.95
C LEU A 238 8.02 7.29 -8.21
N GLN A 239 8.72 8.32 -8.68
CA GLN A 239 8.16 9.66 -8.89
C GLN A 239 6.91 9.70 -9.80
N PRO A 240 6.82 8.94 -10.92
CA PRO A 240 5.62 8.95 -11.75
C PRO A 240 4.36 8.44 -11.04
N ALA A 241 4.53 7.67 -9.97
CA ALA A 241 3.43 7.21 -9.11
C ALA A 241 3.16 8.15 -7.91
N GLY A 242 3.85 9.30 -7.82
CA GLY A 242 3.66 10.29 -6.77
C GLY A 242 4.55 10.07 -5.53
N ALA A 243 5.60 9.26 -5.63
CA ALA A 243 6.56 9.11 -4.55
C ALA A 243 7.42 10.37 -4.38
N SER A 244 7.54 10.85 -3.15
CA SER A 244 8.46 11.95 -2.79
C SER A 244 9.88 11.44 -2.48
N PHE A 245 10.02 10.15 -2.17
CA PHE A 245 11.27 9.46 -1.87
C PHE A 245 11.32 8.13 -2.63
N GLU A 246 12.47 7.80 -3.18
CA GLU A 246 12.74 6.50 -3.83
C GLU A 246 13.13 5.41 -2.81
N HIS A 247 13.23 5.75 -1.53
CA HIS A 247 13.39 4.82 -0.44
C HIS A 247 12.07 4.09 -0.19
N LEU A 248 12.06 2.77 -0.23
CA LEU A 248 10.85 1.96 -0.07
C LEU A 248 10.10 2.32 1.22
N HIS A 249 8.85 2.71 1.09
CA HIS A 249 7.97 3.03 2.22
C HIS A 249 6.49 2.83 1.88
N LYS A 250 5.69 2.52 2.90
CA LYS A 250 4.22 2.58 2.86
C LYS A 250 3.73 3.68 3.77
N GLN A 251 2.53 4.18 3.53
CA GLN A 251 1.88 5.19 4.36
C GLN A 251 0.54 4.66 4.88
N LEU A 252 0.18 5.08 6.09
CA LEU A 252 -1.12 4.83 6.69
C LEU A 252 -1.71 6.15 7.17
N VAL A 253 -2.98 6.39 6.87
CA VAL A 253 -3.68 7.60 7.28
C VAL A 253 -5.03 7.23 7.89
N ALA A 254 -5.24 7.59 9.14
CA ALA A 254 -6.55 7.56 9.77
C ALA A 254 -7.37 8.74 9.24
N ILE A 255 -8.57 8.50 8.75
CA ILE A 255 -9.46 9.51 8.16
C ILE A 255 -10.86 9.39 8.74
N ASP A 256 -11.61 10.50 8.77
CA ASP A 256 -12.97 10.61 9.30
C ASP A 256 -14.05 10.33 8.25
N ASP A 257 -13.65 10.11 7.00
CA ASP A 257 -14.54 9.68 5.92
C ASP A 257 -13.82 8.65 5.05
N ARG A 258 -14.52 7.64 4.57
CA ARG A 258 -13.98 6.62 3.66
C ARG A 258 -14.14 6.95 2.18
N GLY A 259 -14.67 8.12 1.86
CA GLY A 259 -14.88 8.62 0.50
C GLY A 259 -16.06 7.99 -0.25
N MET A 260 -16.58 8.72 -1.23
CA MET A 260 -17.81 8.36 -1.97
C MET A 260 -17.72 7.01 -2.70
N ALA A 261 -16.54 6.60 -3.15
CA ALA A 261 -16.35 5.29 -3.78
C ALA A 261 -16.65 4.15 -2.81
N SER A 262 -16.13 4.22 -1.58
CA SER A 262 -16.40 3.24 -0.52
C SER A 262 -17.86 3.26 -0.09
N HIS A 263 -18.49 4.44 0.04
CA HIS A 263 -19.93 4.54 0.32
C HIS A 263 -20.77 3.82 -0.74
N ARG A 264 -20.44 4.00 -2.02
CA ARG A 264 -21.10 3.31 -3.14
C ARG A 264 -20.90 1.79 -3.08
N GLU A 265 -19.68 1.32 -2.86
CA GLU A 265 -19.39 -0.11 -2.72
C GLU A 265 -20.20 -0.75 -1.58
N VAL A 266 -20.33 -0.08 -0.44
CA VAL A 266 -21.13 -0.54 0.70
C VAL A 266 -22.62 -0.66 0.32
N GLN A 267 -23.19 0.31 -0.44
CA GLN A 267 -24.57 0.21 -0.93
C GLN A 267 -24.73 -0.98 -1.89
N MET A 268 -23.77 -1.20 -2.77
CA MET A 268 -23.80 -2.36 -3.69
C MET A 268 -23.70 -3.68 -2.90
N LEU A 269 -22.85 -3.76 -1.88
CA LEU A 269 -22.75 -4.93 -0.98
C LEU A 269 -24.04 -5.23 -0.26
N ARG A 270 -24.79 -4.21 0.18
CA ARG A 270 -26.12 -4.41 0.80
C ARG A 270 -27.14 -4.99 -0.17
N SER A 271 -27.01 -4.69 -1.46
CA SER A 271 -27.85 -5.24 -2.53
C SER A 271 -27.38 -6.61 -3.00
N ASN A 272 -26.08 -6.85 -3.05
CA ASN A 272 -25.47 -8.13 -3.41
C ASN A 272 -24.24 -8.42 -2.54
N MET A 273 -24.43 -9.16 -1.47
CA MET A 273 -23.36 -9.52 -0.54
C MET A 273 -22.29 -10.42 -1.16
N ASN A 274 -22.55 -11.01 -2.33
CA ASN A 274 -21.61 -11.90 -3.03
C ASN A 274 -20.82 -11.20 -4.17
N MET A 275 -20.97 -9.90 -4.33
CA MET A 275 -20.46 -9.17 -5.49
C MET A 275 -18.95 -9.32 -5.74
N TYR A 276 -18.13 -9.48 -4.70
CA TYR A 276 -16.67 -9.66 -4.88
C TYR A 276 -16.31 -11.05 -5.39
N ASN A 277 -17.07 -12.08 -5.05
CA ASN A 277 -16.94 -13.36 -5.76
C ASN A 277 -17.39 -13.22 -7.20
N GLU A 278 -18.64 -12.81 -7.43
CA GLU A 278 -19.31 -12.82 -8.74
C GLU A 278 -18.63 -11.89 -9.74
N TRP A 279 -18.30 -10.66 -9.33
CA TRP A 279 -17.85 -9.60 -10.25
C TRP A 279 -16.33 -9.38 -10.26
N ALA A 280 -15.58 -10.01 -9.35
CA ALA A 280 -14.14 -10.01 -9.37
C ALA A 280 -13.58 -11.39 -9.67
N VAL A 281 -13.48 -12.28 -8.65
CA VAL A 281 -12.71 -13.53 -8.76
C VAL A 281 -13.34 -14.53 -9.72
N ASP A 282 -14.64 -14.79 -9.61
CA ASP A 282 -15.34 -15.74 -10.49
C ASP A 282 -15.35 -15.23 -11.94
N TYR A 283 -15.56 -13.91 -12.12
CA TYR A 283 -15.48 -13.29 -13.44
C TYR A 283 -14.06 -13.38 -14.01
N ALA A 284 -13.03 -13.03 -13.25
CA ALA A 284 -11.64 -13.15 -13.67
C ALA A 284 -11.27 -14.59 -14.06
N ALA A 285 -11.72 -15.59 -13.28
CA ALA A 285 -11.53 -17.00 -13.57
C ALA A 285 -12.21 -17.39 -14.90
N SER A 286 -13.47 -16.96 -15.11
CA SER A 286 -14.22 -17.23 -16.35
C SER A 286 -13.59 -16.61 -17.60
N ARG A 287 -12.80 -15.54 -17.42
CA ARG A 287 -12.12 -14.80 -18.48
C ARG A 287 -10.64 -15.14 -18.64
N ASN A 288 -10.15 -16.18 -17.94
CA ASN A 288 -8.75 -16.58 -17.94
C ASN A 288 -7.79 -15.44 -17.52
N LEU A 289 -8.17 -14.69 -16.49
CA LEU A 289 -7.38 -13.58 -15.95
C LEU A 289 -6.64 -13.95 -14.66
N ILE A 290 -6.85 -15.13 -14.10
CA ILE A 290 -6.13 -15.61 -12.91
C ILE A 290 -4.64 -15.74 -13.28
N ILE A 291 -3.80 -15.18 -12.41
CA ILE A 291 -2.34 -15.18 -12.53
C ILE A 291 -1.73 -16.22 -11.60
N ALA A 292 -2.10 -16.14 -10.31
CA ALA A 292 -1.59 -17.04 -9.29
C ALA A 292 -2.56 -17.17 -8.13
N GLU A 293 -2.42 -18.22 -7.34
CA GLU A 293 -3.11 -18.41 -6.08
C GLU A 293 -2.24 -19.17 -5.09
N ASN A 294 -2.61 -19.09 -3.83
CA ASN A 294 -2.24 -20.02 -2.78
C ASN A 294 -3.52 -20.42 -1.98
N ASP A 295 -3.36 -21.05 -0.83
CA ASP A 295 -4.51 -21.57 -0.11
C ASP A 295 -5.43 -20.49 0.45
N HIS A 296 -4.88 -19.29 0.76
CA HIS A 296 -5.61 -18.20 1.41
C HIS A 296 -5.75 -16.93 0.60
N ALA A 297 -5.20 -16.87 -0.63
CA ALA A 297 -5.29 -15.68 -1.47
C ALA A 297 -5.33 -16.02 -2.96
N VAL A 298 -5.79 -15.07 -3.79
CA VAL A 298 -5.82 -15.16 -5.25
C VAL A 298 -5.33 -13.86 -5.86
N LEU A 299 -4.52 -13.97 -6.92
CA LEU A 299 -3.99 -12.87 -7.73
C LEU A 299 -4.52 -12.97 -9.16
N PHE A 300 -5.06 -11.89 -9.70
CA PHE A 300 -5.54 -11.83 -11.08
C PHE A 300 -5.23 -10.47 -11.73
N ALA A 301 -5.30 -10.43 -13.07
CA ALA A 301 -5.24 -9.19 -13.82
C ALA A 301 -6.59 -8.46 -13.71
N GLY A 302 -6.58 -7.32 -13.05
CA GLY A 302 -7.76 -6.47 -12.88
C GLY A 302 -8.24 -5.84 -14.19
N PHE A 303 -9.49 -5.46 -14.24
CA PHE A 303 -10.12 -4.89 -15.43
C PHE A 303 -10.96 -3.65 -15.08
N GLY A 304 -11.12 -2.76 -16.08
CA GLY A 304 -11.83 -1.50 -15.87
C GLY A 304 -11.14 -0.53 -14.91
N HIS A 305 -9.84 -0.63 -14.73
CA HIS A 305 -9.05 0.32 -13.95
C HIS A 305 -8.38 1.34 -14.84
N ARG A 306 -8.32 2.58 -14.38
CA ARG A 306 -7.65 3.68 -15.08
C ARG A 306 -6.24 3.35 -15.55
N TYR A 307 -5.53 2.51 -14.79
CA TYR A 307 -4.21 1.98 -15.11
C TYR A 307 -4.26 0.46 -15.14
N PRO A 308 -3.37 -0.22 -15.87
CA PRO A 308 -3.23 -1.67 -15.75
C PRO A 308 -3.01 -2.03 -14.29
N THR A 309 -3.80 -2.96 -13.76
CA THR A 309 -3.86 -3.23 -12.32
C THR A 309 -3.78 -4.72 -12.05
N LEU A 310 -2.99 -5.10 -11.05
CA LEU A 310 -3.01 -6.42 -10.44
C LEU A 310 -3.83 -6.37 -9.17
N GLU A 311 -4.68 -7.36 -8.95
CA GLU A 311 -5.55 -7.44 -7.78
C GLU A 311 -5.27 -8.71 -7.00
N VAL A 312 -4.98 -8.55 -5.69
CA VAL A 312 -4.80 -9.65 -4.75
C VAL A 312 -5.94 -9.62 -3.74
N TYR A 313 -6.69 -10.72 -3.65
CA TYR A 313 -7.82 -10.86 -2.73
C TYR A 313 -7.54 -11.93 -1.70
N SER A 314 -7.79 -11.63 -0.43
CA SER A 314 -7.81 -12.63 0.65
C SER A 314 -9.04 -13.53 0.51
N LYS A 315 -8.84 -14.84 0.62
CA LYS A 315 -9.91 -15.84 0.70
C LYS A 315 -10.47 -15.99 2.11
N SER A 316 -9.89 -15.29 3.10
CA SER A 316 -10.27 -15.38 4.51
C SER A 316 -11.73 -15.04 4.75
N ALA A 317 -12.29 -15.70 5.74
CA ALA A 317 -13.58 -15.35 6.34
C ALA A 317 -13.52 -14.05 7.16
N THR A 318 -12.33 -13.64 7.58
CA THR A 318 -12.05 -12.45 8.38
C THR A 318 -11.71 -11.28 7.46
N CYS A 319 -12.48 -10.19 7.58
CA CYS A 319 -12.41 -9.04 6.68
C CYS A 319 -11.37 -7.99 7.10
N GLU A 320 -11.00 -7.99 8.37
CA GLU A 320 -10.05 -7.06 8.96
C GLU A 320 -8.64 -7.68 8.93
N PRO A 321 -7.64 -7.06 8.25
CA PRO A 321 -6.29 -7.64 8.13
C PRO A 321 -5.63 -8.00 9.48
N TRP A 322 -5.83 -7.17 10.50
CA TRP A 322 -5.25 -7.35 11.85
C TRP A 322 -5.93 -8.43 12.69
N ARG A 323 -6.97 -9.10 12.17
CA ARG A 323 -7.66 -10.24 12.79
C ARG A 323 -7.44 -11.54 12.02
N GLN A 324 -6.80 -11.48 10.85
CA GLN A 324 -6.46 -12.68 10.09
C GLN A 324 -5.34 -13.47 10.76
N SER A 325 -5.27 -14.77 10.52
CA SER A 325 -4.20 -15.62 11.04
C SER A 325 -2.84 -15.27 10.38
N GLU A 326 -1.75 -15.69 11.01
CA GLU A 326 -0.40 -15.52 10.47
C GLU A 326 -0.25 -16.20 9.10
N GLU A 327 -0.92 -17.34 8.89
CA GLU A 327 -0.92 -18.06 7.62
C GLU A 327 -1.65 -17.29 6.52
N GLU A 328 -2.79 -16.67 6.84
CA GLU A 328 -3.57 -15.84 5.92
C GLU A 328 -2.80 -14.56 5.55
N ILE A 329 -2.16 -13.92 6.53
CA ILE A 329 -1.30 -12.73 6.30
C ILE A 329 -0.09 -13.11 5.43
N ARG A 330 0.58 -14.23 5.73
CA ARG A 330 1.70 -14.74 4.91
C ARG A 330 1.25 -15.00 3.48
N ALA A 331 0.13 -15.66 3.30
CA ALA A 331 -0.41 -15.98 1.98
C ALA A 331 -0.71 -14.72 1.14
N MET A 332 -1.28 -13.70 1.76
CA MET A 332 -1.47 -12.39 1.11
C MET A 332 -0.13 -11.73 0.78
N SER A 333 0.82 -11.75 1.72
CA SER A 333 2.18 -11.22 1.52
C SER A 333 2.88 -11.91 0.34
N ASP A 334 2.83 -13.23 0.26
CA ASP A 334 3.48 -14.03 -0.80
C ASP A 334 2.94 -13.64 -2.20
N LEU A 335 1.63 -13.41 -2.35
CA LEU A 335 1.06 -13.03 -3.65
C LEU A 335 1.30 -11.55 -3.99
N VAL A 336 1.27 -10.64 -3.01
CA VAL A 336 1.61 -9.23 -3.24
C VAL A 336 3.09 -9.10 -3.60
N HIS A 337 3.97 -9.79 -2.89
CA HIS A 337 5.40 -9.88 -3.22
C HIS A 337 5.62 -10.44 -4.62
N ALA A 338 4.98 -11.56 -4.96
CA ALA A 338 5.06 -12.18 -6.28
C ALA A 338 4.63 -11.21 -7.40
N ALA A 339 3.55 -10.46 -7.18
CA ALA A 339 3.08 -9.45 -8.12
C ALA A 339 4.11 -8.34 -8.34
N HIS A 340 4.68 -7.77 -7.27
CA HIS A 340 5.73 -6.75 -7.35
C HIS A 340 7.01 -7.27 -7.98
N ALA A 341 7.44 -8.49 -7.63
CA ALA A 341 8.64 -9.12 -8.19
C ALA A 341 8.50 -9.35 -9.70
N ALA A 342 7.33 -9.82 -10.16
CA ALA A 342 7.07 -10.05 -11.58
C ALA A 342 6.92 -8.77 -12.39
N VAL A 343 6.42 -7.69 -11.79
CA VAL A 343 6.33 -6.36 -12.42
C VAL A 343 7.73 -5.73 -12.56
N GLY A 344 8.56 -5.88 -11.54
CA GLY A 344 9.92 -5.33 -11.50
C GLY A 344 10.01 -3.93 -10.89
N ARG A 345 11.20 -3.62 -10.31
CA ARG A 345 11.45 -2.36 -9.57
C ARG A 345 11.39 -1.09 -10.42
N GLU A 346 11.57 -1.22 -11.74
CA GLU A 346 11.60 -0.07 -12.66
C GLU A 346 10.20 0.40 -13.08
N VAL A 347 9.15 -0.28 -12.63
CA VAL A 347 7.77 0.05 -12.98
C VAL A 347 7.12 0.90 -11.89
N PRO A 348 6.81 2.17 -12.17
CA PRO A 348 6.10 3.02 -11.21
C PRO A 348 4.74 2.44 -10.89
N CYS A 349 4.40 2.33 -9.60
CA CYS A 349 3.10 1.80 -9.21
C CYS A 349 2.57 2.41 -7.91
N ASN A 350 1.23 2.38 -7.77
CA ASN A 350 0.57 2.59 -6.50
C ASN A 350 0.03 1.26 -6.01
N GLU A 351 0.32 0.92 -4.76
CA GLU A 351 -0.33 -0.16 -4.03
C GLU A 351 -1.40 0.46 -3.13
N GLU A 352 -2.61 -0.05 -3.19
CA GLU A 352 -3.78 0.46 -2.43
C GLU A 352 -4.43 -0.71 -1.68
N TRP A 353 -4.63 -0.54 -0.37
CA TRP A 353 -5.27 -1.52 0.49
C TRP A 353 -6.73 -1.19 0.70
N HIS A 354 -7.58 -2.18 0.57
CA HIS A 354 -9.01 -2.09 0.83
C HIS A 354 -9.42 -3.20 1.79
N HIS A 355 -10.13 -2.82 2.84
CA HIS A 355 -10.64 -3.74 3.87
C HIS A 355 -11.96 -3.20 4.42
N LYS A 356 -12.64 -3.98 5.25
CA LYS A 356 -13.90 -3.58 5.86
C LYS A 356 -13.67 -2.36 6.77
N PRO A 357 -14.37 -1.21 6.54
CA PRO A 357 -14.33 -0.07 7.44
C PRO A 357 -14.93 -0.40 8.82
N ALA A 358 -14.51 0.33 9.86
CA ALA A 358 -14.96 0.07 11.23
C ALA A 358 -16.44 0.41 11.46
N ASP A 359 -16.99 1.37 10.70
CA ASP A 359 -18.38 1.84 10.77
C ASP A 359 -19.34 1.07 9.84
N VAL A 360 -18.87 -0.02 9.18
CA VAL A 360 -19.65 -0.78 8.22
C VAL A 360 -20.05 -2.15 8.79
N ASP A 361 -21.35 -2.47 8.66
CA ASP A 361 -21.98 -3.69 9.14
C ASP A 361 -21.92 -4.87 8.15
N VAL A 362 -21.61 -4.62 6.86
CA VAL A 362 -21.49 -5.66 5.84
C VAL A 362 -20.04 -6.11 5.66
N ALA A 363 -19.87 -7.41 5.40
CA ALA A 363 -18.56 -8.01 5.21
C ALA A 363 -17.94 -7.56 3.87
N GLN A 364 -16.64 -7.21 3.89
CA GLN A 364 -15.88 -6.76 2.73
C GLN A 364 -14.50 -7.42 2.77
N PRO A 365 -14.07 -8.17 1.74
CA PRO A 365 -12.81 -8.89 1.79
C PRO A 365 -11.62 -7.93 1.82
N TRP A 366 -10.55 -8.31 2.52
CA TRP A 366 -9.27 -7.61 2.37
C TRP A 366 -8.72 -7.84 0.97
N ARG A 367 -8.38 -6.78 0.27
CA ARG A 367 -7.79 -6.81 -1.07
C ARG A 367 -6.74 -5.73 -1.23
N ILE A 368 -5.76 -6.00 -2.09
CA ILE A 368 -4.67 -5.09 -2.42
C ILE A 368 -4.62 -4.95 -3.94
N LEU A 369 -4.61 -3.70 -4.41
CA LEU A 369 -4.53 -3.34 -5.82
C LEU A 369 -3.16 -2.73 -6.10
N ILE A 370 -2.46 -3.23 -7.14
CA ILE A 370 -1.19 -2.68 -7.61
C ILE A 370 -1.43 -2.06 -8.97
N LYS A 371 -1.48 -0.73 -9.05
CA LYS A 371 -1.78 0.06 -10.24
C LYS A 371 -0.52 0.56 -10.92
N LEU A 372 -0.24 0.12 -12.14
CA LEU A 372 0.98 0.45 -12.88
C LEU A 372 0.85 1.84 -13.52
N ARG A 373 1.61 2.81 -13.03
CA ARG A 373 1.52 4.25 -13.37
C ARG A 373 2.32 4.58 -14.65
N ILE A 374 1.93 3.95 -15.75
CA ILE A 374 2.66 3.98 -17.02
C ILE A 374 2.21 5.10 -17.98
N SER A 375 1.21 5.89 -17.61
CA SER A 375 0.70 6.98 -18.44
C SER A 375 0.17 8.14 -17.59
N THR A 376 0.20 9.35 -18.18
CA THR A 376 -0.44 10.55 -17.65
C THR A 376 -1.77 10.79 -18.38
N LEU A 377 -2.72 11.47 -17.69
CA LEU A 377 -3.98 11.86 -18.31
C LEU A 377 -3.77 12.90 -19.41
N ALA A 378 -4.50 12.73 -20.50
CA ALA A 378 -4.61 13.71 -21.57
C ALA A 378 -6.04 14.27 -21.68
N GLY A 379 -6.28 15.17 -22.63
CA GLY A 379 -7.57 15.85 -22.77
C GLY A 379 -8.75 14.91 -23.06
N PHE A 380 -8.51 13.79 -23.76
CA PHE A 380 -9.56 12.79 -24.03
C PHE A 380 -10.10 12.20 -22.74
N GLU A 381 -9.23 11.68 -21.87
CA GLU A 381 -9.62 11.10 -20.58
C GLU A 381 -10.20 12.15 -19.63
N GLY A 382 -9.67 13.38 -19.70
CA GLY A 382 -10.17 14.51 -18.91
C GLY A 382 -11.61 14.88 -19.28
N GLY A 383 -11.94 14.88 -20.57
CA GLY A 383 -13.25 15.25 -21.10
C GLY A 383 -14.29 14.12 -20.99
N THR A 384 -13.90 12.91 -21.38
CA THR A 384 -14.83 11.76 -21.51
C THR A 384 -14.97 10.92 -20.25
N LYS A 385 -13.95 10.93 -19.36
CA LYS A 385 -13.76 9.99 -18.24
C LYS A 385 -13.64 8.52 -18.70
N ILE A 386 -13.32 8.30 -19.99
CA ILE A 386 -12.90 7.02 -20.54
C ILE A 386 -11.39 7.02 -20.58
N TYR A 387 -10.76 6.02 -19.98
CA TYR A 387 -9.31 5.93 -19.87
C TYR A 387 -8.73 5.02 -20.95
N LEU A 388 -7.52 5.33 -21.40
CA LEU A 388 -6.83 4.55 -22.43
C LEU A 388 -5.67 3.79 -21.78
N ASN A 389 -5.77 2.45 -21.78
CA ASN A 389 -4.68 1.57 -21.38
C ASN A 389 -3.90 1.07 -22.60
N THR A 390 -2.60 0.87 -22.40
CA THR A 390 -1.68 0.41 -23.46
C THR A 390 -1.62 -1.11 -23.58
N ILE A 391 -2.05 -1.84 -22.54
CA ILE A 391 -2.09 -3.31 -22.51
C ILE A 391 -3.47 -3.77 -22.04
N SER A 392 -3.93 -4.89 -22.59
CA SER A 392 -5.15 -5.55 -22.15
C SER A 392 -4.93 -6.30 -20.84
N PRO A 393 -6.00 -6.68 -20.11
CA PRO A 393 -5.86 -7.53 -18.92
C PRO A 393 -5.18 -8.87 -19.23
N TRP A 394 -5.39 -9.46 -20.41
CA TRP A 394 -4.73 -10.71 -20.82
C TRP A 394 -3.23 -10.51 -21.07
N ASP A 395 -2.83 -9.44 -21.75
CA ASP A 395 -1.41 -9.11 -21.94
C ASP A 395 -0.71 -8.87 -20.61
N LEU A 396 -1.38 -8.20 -19.66
CA LEU A 396 -0.85 -8.00 -18.30
C LEU A 396 -0.68 -9.36 -17.61
N ARG A 397 -1.72 -10.20 -17.63
CA ARG A 397 -1.68 -11.56 -17.06
C ARG A 397 -0.52 -12.36 -17.63
N ASP A 398 -0.37 -12.42 -18.93
CA ASP A 398 0.64 -13.25 -19.59
C ASP A 398 2.07 -12.76 -19.31
N ARG A 399 2.28 -11.43 -19.26
CA ARG A 399 3.57 -10.84 -18.85
C ARG A 399 3.93 -11.24 -17.43
N VAL A 400 3.01 -11.12 -16.48
CA VAL A 400 3.27 -11.44 -15.08
C VAL A 400 3.51 -12.96 -14.92
N VAL A 401 2.68 -13.80 -15.52
CA VAL A 401 2.83 -15.25 -15.50
C VAL A 401 4.21 -15.68 -16.01
N SER A 402 4.67 -15.10 -17.13
CA SER A 402 5.99 -15.44 -17.70
C SER A 402 7.16 -15.17 -16.77
N GLN A 403 7.04 -14.16 -15.89
CA GLN A 403 8.05 -13.82 -14.91
C GLN A 403 7.98 -14.68 -13.63
N LEU A 404 6.77 -15.12 -13.25
CA LEU A 404 6.58 -15.84 -11.98
C LEU A 404 7.25 -17.21 -11.95
N TYR A 405 7.28 -17.96 -13.05
CA TYR A 405 7.90 -19.28 -13.10
C TYR A 405 9.40 -19.22 -12.74
N PRO A 406 10.24 -18.44 -13.44
CA PRO A 406 11.67 -18.37 -13.09
C PRO A 406 11.92 -17.76 -11.70
N LEU A 407 11.10 -16.81 -11.25
CA LEU A 407 11.22 -16.21 -9.90
C LEU A 407 10.92 -17.24 -8.80
N ARG A 408 9.94 -18.12 -9.02
CA ARG A 408 9.62 -19.21 -8.08
C ARG A 408 10.70 -20.30 -8.11
N GLU A 409 11.20 -20.67 -9.29
CA GLU A 409 12.28 -21.64 -9.44
C GLU A 409 13.57 -21.19 -8.76
N SER A 410 13.91 -19.92 -8.85
CA SER A 410 15.06 -19.33 -8.16
C SER A 410 14.88 -19.21 -6.64
N GLY A 411 13.65 -19.39 -6.14
CA GLY A 411 13.30 -19.22 -4.73
C GLY A 411 13.09 -17.76 -4.31
N HIS A 412 13.06 -16.82 -5.26
CA HIS A 412 12.74 -15.41 -4.97
C HIS A 412 11.27 -15.22 -4.62
N VAL A 413 10.38 -15.92 -5.30
CA VAL A 413 8.94 -16.02 -4.98
C VAL A 413 8.67 -17.31 -4.19
N ALA A 414 7.76 -17.25 -3.22
CA ALA A 414 7.42 -18.36 -2.35
C ALA A 414 6.93 -19.59 -3.15
N ARG A 415 7.39 -20.78 -2.76
CA ARG A 415 7.03 -22.05 -3.43
C ARG A 415 5.56 -22.42 -3.32
N SER A 416 4.86 -21.89 -2.31
CA SER A 416 3.42 -22.05 -2.11
C SER A 416 2.56 -21.40 -3.22
N VAL A 417 3.14 -20.51 -4.02
CA VAL A 417 2.46 -19.78 -5.09
C VAL A 417 2.25 -20.70 -6.30
N ARG A 418 1.01 -21.09 -6.57
CA ARG A 418 0.59 -21.79 -7.80
C ARG A 418 0.38 -20.77 -8.90
N VAL A 419 0.87 -21.05 -10.12
CA VAL A 419 0.89 -20.09 -11.22
C VAL A 419 0.06 -20.61 -12.41
N ALA A 420 -0.78 -19.75 -12.96
CA ALA A 420 -1.58 -19.98 -14.17
C ALA A 420 -2.34 -21.32 -14.15
N THR A 421 -1.92 -22.31 -14.95
CA THR A 421 -2.58 -23.62 -15.06
C THR A 421 -2.48 -24.49 -13.81
N GLU A 422 -1.66 -24.13 -12.85
CA GLU A 422 -1.60 -24.79 -11.54
C GLU A 422 -2.70 -24.29 -10.58
N CYS A 423 -3.35 -23.17 -10.93
CA CYS A 423 -4.45 -22.60 -10.14
C CYS A 423 -5.73 -23.43 -10.34
N SER A 424 -6.47 -23.57 -9.21
CA SER A 424 -7.73 -24.30 -9.17
C SER A 424 -8.82 -23.49 -8.47
N VAL A 425 -8.92 -22.20 -8.83
CA VAL A 425 -9.87 -21.25 -8.22
C VAL A 425 -11.30 -21.77 -8.38
N GLN A 426 -11.92 -22.08 -7.24
CA GLN A 426 -13.30 -22.53 -7.19
C GLN A 426 -14.25 -21.34 -7.21
N ARG A 427 -15.48 -21.53 -7.73
CA ARG A 427 -16.53 -20.53 -7.61
C ARG A 427 -16.81 -20.22 -6.14
N ASN A 428 -17.01 -18.94 -5.83
CA ASN A 428 -17.22 -18.43 -4.47
C ASN A 428 -16.05 -18.75 -3.53
N SER A 429 -14.82 -18.65 -4.01
CA SER A 429 -13.62 -18.95 -3.23
C SER A 429 -13.32 -17.95 -2.12
N LEU A 430 -13.89 -16.74 -2.18
CA LEU A 430 -13.78 -15.75 -1.13
C LEU A 430 -14.81 -16.01 -0.03
N LEU A 431 -14.33 -16.38 1.15
CA LEU A 431 -15.17 -16.76 2.28
C LEU A 431 -15.68 -15.60 3.14
N TYR A 432 -15.45 -14.33 2.72
CA TYR A 432 -15.91 -13.16 3.46
C TYR A 432 -17.42 -13.12 3.67
N ASN A 433 -18.20 -13.63 2.70
CA ASN A 433 -19.65 -13.65 2.79
C ASN A 433 -20.15 -14.74 3.74
N PRO A 434 -20.74 -14.39 4.90
CA PRO A 434 -21.18 -15.38 5.89
C PRO A 434 -22.32 -16.28 5.42
N GLN A 435 -23.03 -15.90 4.35
CA GLN A 435 -24.13 -16.69 3.78
C GLN A 435 -23.64 -17.86 2.91
N LEU A 436 -22.35 -17.88 2.57
CA LEU A 436 -21.74 -18.95 1.75
C LEU A 436 -20.91 -19.94 2.58
N ARG A 437 -20.96 -19.82 3.89
CA ARG A 437 -20.22 -20.67 4.84
C ARG A 437 -21.06 -21.83 5.32
#